data_01eea3bdb299ce70cc787034632436fa
#
_entry.id   01eea3bdb299ce70cc787034632436fa
#
_cell.length_a   1.000
_cell.length_b   1.000
_cell.length_c   1.000
_cell.angle_alpha   90.00
_cell.angle_beta   90.00
_cell.angle_gamma   90.00
#
_symmetry.space_group_name_H-M   'P 1'
#
loop_
_entity.id
_entity.type
_entity.pdbx_description
1 polymer ?
#
loop_
_entity_poly.entity_id
_entity_poly.type
_entity_poly.pdbx_seq_one_letter_code
_entity_poly.pdbx_strand_id
1 'polypeptide(L)'
;MYKVLLADDEGIALDALKFILNKDFHDCCTIRTAQTGRGVIEIADTFRPDIAVMDIQMPGINGMEAIKEIHNFSPSTIFIIVSAY
;
A
#
# COMPACT_ATOMS: atom_id res chain seq x y z
N MET A 1 -2.77 16.30 4.85
CA MET A 1 -3.50 15.07 4.53
C MET A 1 -2.53 13.91 4.36
N TYR A 2 -2.80 12.79 4.97
CA TYR A 2 -1.93 11.62 4.88
C TYR A 2 -2.16 10.87 3.57
N LYS A 3 -1.09 10.42 2.95
CA LYS A 3 -1.14 9.60 1.74
C LYS A 3 -0.99 8.14 2.15
N VAL A 4 -1.99 7.32 1.83
CA VAL A 4 -2.02 5.91 2.21
C VAL A 4 -2.09 5.04 0.96
N LEU A 5 -1.18 4.08 0.87
CA LEU A 5 -1.16 3.09 -0.20
C LEU A 5 -1.57 1.74 0.38
N LEU A 6 -2.57 1.11 -0.21
CA LEU A 6 -3.04 -0.21 0.19
C LEU A 6 -2.68 -1.22 -0.90
N ALA A 7 -2.05 -2.30 -0.52
CA ALA A 7 -1.60 -3.33 -1.46
C ALA A 7 -2.04 -4.72 -1.03
N ASP A 8 -2.81 -5.38 -1.87
CA ASP A 8 -3.29 -6.74 -1.67
C ASP A 8 -3.68 -7.29 -3.04
N ASP A 9 -3.46 -8.56 -3.30
CA ASP A 9 -3.83 -9.17 -4.57
C ASP A 9 -5.34 -9.44 -4.68
N GLU A 10 -6.07 -9.37 -3.57
CA GLU A 10 -7.52 -9.55 -3.57
C GLU A 10 -8.23 -8.19 -3.61
N GLY A 11 -8.92 -7.92 -4.73
CA GLY A 11 -9.66 -6.67 -4.92
C GLY A 11 -10.73 -6.44 -3.87
N ILE A 12 -11.39 -7.53 -3.42
CA ILE A 12 -12.43 -7.43 -2.39
C ILE A 12 -11.84 -6.92 -1.07
N ALA A 13 -10.67 -7.42 -0.69
CA ALA A 13 -9.98 -6.97 0.52
C ALA A 13 -9.59 -5.50 0.42
N LEU A 14 -9.07 -5.07 -0.73
CA LEU A 14 -8.74 -3.66 -0.96
C LEU A 14 -9.96 -2.77 -0.88
N ASP A 15 -11.06 -3.17 -1.49
CA ASP A 15 -12.29 -2.39 -1.47
C ASP A 15 -12.83 -2.24 -0.05
N ALA A 16 -12.76 -3.31 0.75
CA ALA A 16 -13.19 -3.28 2.14
C ALA A 16 -12.34 -2.32 2.97
N LEU A 17 -11.01 -2.41 2.84
CA LEU A 17 -10.10 -1.52 3.56
C LEU A 17 -10.30 -0.06 3.16
N LYS A 18 -10.42 0.18 1.86
CA LYS A 18 -10.65 1.52 1.34
C LYS A 18 -11.96 2.09 1.86
N PHE A 19 -13.01 1.28 1.90
CA PHE A 19 -14.30 1.71 2.42
C PHE A 19 -14.20 2.11 3.90
N ILE A 20 -13.54 1.28 4.71
CA ILE A 20 -13.39 1.55 6.14
C ILE A 20 -12.60 2.85 6.37
N LEU A 21 -11.49 3.02 5.66
CA LEU A 21 -10.66 4.21 5.81
C LEU A 21 -11.37 5.47 5.32
N ASN A 22 -12.11 5.39 4.22
CA ASN A 22 -12.85 6.53 3.73
C ASN A 22 -14.00 6.91 4.67
N LYS A 23 -14.64 5.92 5.30
CA LYS A 23 -15.73 6.18 6.23
C LYS A 23 -15.26 6.96 7.45
N ASP A 24 -14.13 6.55 8.03
CA ASP A 24 -13.68 7.11 9.30
C ASP A 24 -12.64 8.23 9.14
N PHE A 25 -11.90 8.25 8.01
CA PHE A 25 -10.76 9.14 7.82
C PHE A 25 -10.76 9.88 6.49
N HIS A 26 -11.93 10.02 5.84
CA HIS A 26 -12.00 10.64 4.51
C HIS A 26 -11.45 12.07 4.46
N ASP A 27 -11.50 12.78 5.58
CA ASP A 27 -10.99 14.16 5.66
C ASP A 27 -9.49 14.23 5.91
N CYS A 28 -8.84 13.11 6.24
CA CYS A 28 -7.42 13.09 6.59
C CYS A 28 -6.56 12.25 5.67
N CYS A 29 -7.12 11.43 4.79
CA CYS A 29 -6.37 10.49 3.98
C CYS A 29 -6.70 10.59 2.50
N THR A 30 -5.65 10.52 1.68
CA THR A 30 -5.77 10.22 0.25
C THR A 30 -5.31 8.79 0.06
N ILE A 31 -6.13 7.97 -0.59
CA ILE A 31 -5.88 6.53 -0.68
C ILE A 31 -5.63 6.12 -2.12
N ARG A 32 -4.60 5.30 -2.33
CA ARG A 32 -4.33 4.61 -3.59
C ARG A 32 -4.25 3.12 -3.31
N THR A 33 -4.56 2.32 -4.30
CA THR A 33 -4.53 0.86 -4.18
C THR A 33 -3.70 0.22 -5.27
N ALA A 34 -3.10 -0.93 -4.98
CA ALA A 34 -2.36 -1.73 -5.94
C ALA A 34 -2.57 -3.20 -5.64
N GLN A 35 -2.51 -4.05 -6.67
CA GLN A 35 -2.76 -5.48 -6.54
C GLN A 35 -1.54 -6.34 -6.84
N THR A 36 -0.43 -5.72 -7.24
CA THR A 36 0.82 -6.43 -7.54
C THR A 36 1.99 -5.69 -6.93
N GLY A 37 3.10 -6.40 -6.69
CA GLY A 37 4.31 -5.78 -6.15
C GLY A 37 4.85 -4.68 -7.07
N ARG A 38 4.83 -4.91 -8.37
CA ARG A 38 5.27 -3.89 -9.32
C ARG A 38 4.34 -2.69 -9.34
N GLY A 39 3.03 -2.91 -9.26
CA GLY A 39 2.07 -1.82 -9.18
C GLY A 39 2.27 -0.95 -7.95
N VAL A 40 2.60 -1.57 -6.82
CA VAL A 40 2.92 -0.85 -5.58
C VAL A 40 4.12 0.07 -5.80
N ILE A 41 5.19 -0.46 -6.39
CA ILE A 41 6.41 0.31 -6.65
C ILE A 41 6.12 1.49 -7.57
N GLU A 42 5.38 1.27 -8.65
CA GLU A 42 5.04 2.32 -9.60
C GLU A 42 4.22 3.44 -8.96
N ILE A 43 3.23 3.07 -8.17
CA ILE A 43 2.39 4.06 -7.48
C ILE A 43 3.21 4.80 -6.43
N ALA A 44 4.02 4.10 -5.65
CA ALA A 44 4.84 4.72 -4.62
C ALA A 44 5.85 5.71 -5.18
N ASP A 45 6.34 5.47 -6.39
CA ASP A 45 7.32 6.35 -7.03
C ASP A 45 6.80 7.78 -7.24
N THR A 46 5.53 7.91 -7.61
CA THR A 46 4.91 9.23 -7.80
C THR A 46 4.14 9.70 -6.58
N PHE A 47 3.42 8.80 -5.94
CA PHE A 47 2.53 9.14 -4.82
C PHE A 47 3.31 9.43 -3.54
N ARG A 48 4.42 8.76 -3.31
CA ARG A 48 5.26 8.90 -2.09
C ARG A 48 4.41 8.79 -0.84
N PRO A 49 3.83 7.62 -0.55
CA PRO A 49 2.89 7.48 0.55
C PRO A 49 3.56 7.71 1.91
N ASP A 50 2.79 8.23 2.85
CA ASP A 50 3.22 8.32 4.24
C ASP A 50 3.16 6.95 4.90
N ILE A 51 2.12 6.18 4.56
CA ILE A 51 1.89 4.83 5.09
C ILE A 51 1.56 3.91 3.93
N ALA A 52 2.20 2.74 3.89
CA ALA A 52 1.87 1.68 2.94
C ALA A 52 1.46 0.43 3.72
N VAL A 53 0.23 -0.02 3.52
CA VAL A 53 -0.29 -1.25 4.11
C VAL A 53 -0.15 -2.35 3.05
N MET A 54 0.67 -3.34 3.32
CA MET A 54 1.10 -4.31 2.33
C MET A 54 0.84 -5.74 2.74
N ASP A 55 0.23 -6.51 1.83
CA ASP A 55 0.23 -7.96 1.90
C ASP A 55 1.57 -8.45 1.33
N ILE A 56 2.22 -9.37 2.02
CA ILE A 56 3.48 -9.96 1.56
C ILE A 56 3.26 -10.82 0.33
N GLN A 57 2.16 -11.53 0.27
CA GLN A 57 1.87 -12.51 -0.79
C GLN A 57 1.12 -11.86 -1.94
N MET A 58 1.85 -11.34 -2.89
CA MET A 58 1.29 -10.78 -4.12
C MET A 58 2.00 -11.36 -5.33
N PRO A 59 1.31 -11.47 -6.48
CA PRO A 59 1.95 -11.98 -7.69
C PRO A 59 3.09 -11.08 -8.15
N GLY A 60 4.10 -11.69 -8.76
CA GLY A 60 5.27 -11.00 -9.26
C GLY A 60 6.30 -10.77 -8.16
N ILE A 61 6.72 -9.53 -7.96
CA ILE A 61 7.66 -9.17 -6.89
C ILE A 61 6.94 -9.32 -5.55
N ASN A 62 7.54 -10.06 -4.61
CA ASN A 62 6.92 -10.24 -3.31
C ASN A 62 6.97 -8.93 -2.49
N GLY A 63 6.13 -8.88 -1.45
CA GLY A 63 5.97 -7.66 -0.66
C GLY A 63 7.27 -7.16 -0.04
N MET A 64 8.14 -8.07 0.42
CA MET A 64 9.40 -7.65 1.04
C MET A 64 10.36 -7.01 0.04
N GLU A 65 10.42 -7.52 -1.18
CA GLU A 65 11.24 -6.90 -2.22
C GLU A 65 10.70 -5.53 -2.62
N ALA A 66 9.37 -5.40 -2.72
CA ALA A 66 8.74 -4.13 -3.00
C ALA A 66 9.07 -3.10 -1.92
N ILE A 67 9.02 -3.50 -0.66
CA ILE A 67 9.36 -2.62 0.47
C ILE A 67 10.80 -2.14 0.35
N LYS A 68 11.73 -3.02 0.04
CA LYS A 68 13.14 -2.62 -0.12
C LYS A 68 13.32 -1.57 -1.21
N GLU A 69 12.68 -1.78 -2.36
CA GLU A 69 12.79 -0.82 -3.46
C GLU A 69 12.17 0.52 -3.08
N ILE A 70 10.99 0.50 -2.47
CA ILE A 70 10.31 1.73 -2.07
C ILE A 70 11.11 2.47 -1.01
N HIS A 71 11.68 1.75 -0.06
CA HIS A 71 12.50 2.37 0.99
C HIS A 71 13.69 3.13 0.43
N ASN A 72 14.26 2.66 -0.68
CA ASN A 72 15.40 3.34 -1.30
C ASN A 72 15.05 4.73 -1.83
N PHE A 73 13.85 4.94 -2.37
CA PHE A 73 13.47 6.24 -2.91
C PHE A 73 12.47 7.00 -2.04
N SER A 74 11.87 6.34 -1.05
CA SER A 74 10.92 6.97 -0.13
C SER A 74 11.17 6.48 1.30
N PRO A 75 12.32 6.87 1.87
CA PRO A 75 12.75 6.31 3.17
C PRO A 75 11.86 6.70 4.35
N SER A 76 11.04 7.72 4.21
CA SER A 76 10.12 8.13 5.29
C SER A 76 8.77 7.41 5.25
N THR A 77 8.51 6.59 4.23
CA THR A 77 7.28 5.80 4.19
C THR A 77 7.28 4.75 5.30
N ILE A 78 6.20 4.71 6.08
CA ILE A 78 6.01 3.69 7.11
C ILE A 78 5.26 2.51 6.50
N PHE A 79 5.78 1.31 6.69
CA PHE A 79 5.17 0.09 6.16
C PHE A 79 4.47 -0.68 7.24
N ILE A 80 3.22 -1.06 6.98
CA ILE A 80 2.46 -1.98 7.82
C ILE A 80 2.26 -3.25 7.00
N ILE A 81 2.79 -4.36 7.51
CA ILE A 81 2.71 -5.65 6.83
C ILE A 81 1.53 -6.43 7.38
N VAL A 82 0.64 -6.82 6.49
CA VAL A 82 -0.50 -7.67 6.81
C VAL A 82 -0.23 -9.04 6.23
N SER A 83 -0.29 -10.06 7.05
CA SER A 83 -0.05 -11.43 6.63
C SER A 83 -1.20 -12.30 7.10
N ALA A 84 -1.61 -13.24 6.25
CA ALA A 84 -2.64 -14.22 6.61
C ALA A 84 -2.11 -15.31 7.54
N TYR A 85 -0.81 -15.37 7.76
CA TYR A 85 -0.16 -16.43 8.54
C TYR A 85 0.78 -15.91 9.59
#